data_889f054624104160b48e88ccedfcd4e3
#
_entry.id   889f054624104160b48e88ccedfcd4e3
#
_cell.length_a   1.000
_cell.length_b   1.000
_cell.length_c   1.000
_cell.angle_alpha   90.00
_cell.angle_beta   90.00
_cell.angle_gamma   90.00
#
_symmetry.space_group_name_H-M   'P 1'
#
loop_
_entity.id
_entity.type
_entity.pdbx_description
1 polymer ?
#
loop_
_entity_poly.entity_id
_entity_poly.type
_entity_poly.pdbx_seq_one_letter_code
_entity_poly.pdbx_strand_id
1 'polypeptide(L)'
;MALRVYVCLDDRGGMLFNGRRQSRDSRVFEDIRREISGELLIDPFSESLCRRAEIPYRLLEGPLPENGDFFLESRDPMEAAAAQRIVIYRWGRVYPADFWWTLDLQAAGFRLAERSEFPGSSHERICREVYAR
;
A
#
# COMPACT_ATOMS: atom_id res chain seq x y z
N MET A 1 -4.79 -9.93 -16.60
CA MET A 1 -4.13 -8.65 -16.44
C MET A 1 -4.93 -7.81 -15.49
N ALA A 2 -4.27 -7.18 -14.54
CA ALA A 2 -4.99 -6.57 -13.45
C ALA A 2 -4.19 -5.44 -12.81
N LEU A 3 -4.92 -4.52 -12.20
CA LEU A 3 -4.34 -3.52 -11.33
C LEU A 3 -4.25 -4.12 -9.92
N ARG A 4 -3.07 -4.05 -9.33
CA ARG A 4 -2.82 -4.45 -7.95
C ARG A 4 -2.35 -3.23 -7.17
N VAL A 5 -2.92 -3.01 -6.01
CA VAL A 5 -2.61 -1.85 -5.16
C VAL A 5 -1.98 -2.32 -3.86
N TYR A 6 -0.94 -1.64 -3.45
CA TYR A 6 -0.22 -1.88 -2.19
C TYR A 6 -0.34 -0.65 -1.32
N VAL A 7 -0.67 -0.83 -0.05
CA VAL A 7 -0.86 0.31 0.86
C VAL A 7 -0.45 -0.08 2.28
N CYS A 8 0.13 0.89 3.01
CA CYS A 8 0.45 0.74 4.43
C CYS A 8 -0.57 1.49 5.27
N LEU A 9 -1.10 0.84 6.28
CA LEU A 9 -2.08 1.42 7.19
C LEU A 9 -1.66 1.17 8.63
N ASP A 10 -1.99 2.11 9.53
CA ASP A 10 -1.93 1.79 10.95
C ASP A 10 -3.15 0.94 11.33
N ASP A 11 -3.25 0.54 12.60
CA ASP A 11 -4.30 -0.38 13.03
C ASP A 11 -5.70 0.22 13.00
N ARG A 12 -5.82 1.54 12.85
CA ARG A 12 -7.11 2.24 12.70
C ARG A 12 -7.37 2.68 11.25
N GLY A 13 -6.50 2.30 10.32
CA GLY A 13 -6.66 2.70 8.93
C GLY A 13 -6.05 4.06 8.59
N GLY A 14 -5.21 4.60 9.48
CA GLY A 14 -4.52 5.85 9.21
C GLY A 14 -3.46 5.69 8.14
N MET A 15 -3.26 6.72 7.33
CA MET A 15 -2.31 6.73 6.23
C MET A 15 -1.27 7.82 6.37
N LEU A 16 -1.68 9.05 6.62
CA LEU A 16 -0.79 10.21 6.70
C LEU A 16 -1.17 11.10 7.89
N PHE A 17 -0.20 11.89 8.33
CA PHE A 17 -0.42 12.94 9.32
C PHE A 17 0.35 14.19 8.90
N ASN A 18 -0.33 15.33 8.82
CA ASN A 18 0.25 16.61 8.37
C ASN A 18 0.97 16.47 7.01
N GLY A 19 0.38 15.72 6.09
CA GLY A 19 0.96 15.50 4.77
C GLY A 19 2.22 14.65 4.77
N ARG A 20 2.50 13.92 5.86
CA ARG A 20 3.68 13.06 5.99
C ARG A 20 3.26 11.62 6.26
N ARG A 21 4.07 10.68 5.77
CA ARG A 21 3.79 9.28 6.07
C ARG A 21 4.01 9.02 7.56
N GLN A 22 3.19 8.12 8.10
CA GLN A 22 3.23 7.78 9.52
C GLN A 22 4.49 7.01 9.90
N SER A 23 4.92 6.12 9.03
CA SER A 23 6.06 5.25 9.29
C SER A 23 6.57 4.61 8.01
N ARG A 24 7.65 3.87 8.12
CA ARG A 24 8.22 3.09 7.01
C ARG A 24 8.92 1.87 7.58
N ASP A 25 9.06 0.86 6.73
CA ASP A 25 9.74 -0.37 7.11
C ASP A 25 10.30 -1.02 5.85
N SER A 26 11.59 -1.31 5.84
CA SER A 26 12.25 -1.89 4.67
C SER A 26 11.71 -3.27 4.32
N ARG A 27 11.20 -4.01 5.29
CA ARG A 27 10.64 -5.34 5.05
C ARG A 27 9.37 -5.30 4.21
N VAL A 28 8.59 -4.22 4.30
CA VAL A 28 7.44 -4.03 3.44
C VAL A 28 7.88 -3.98 1.98
N PHE A 29 8.93 -3.22 1.66
CA PHE A 29 9.40 -3.12 0.29
C PHE A 29 10.07 -4.40 -0.22
N GLU A 30 10.67 -5.18 0.67
CA GLU A 30 11.16 -6.52 0.31
C GLU A 30 9.99 -7.41 -0.12
N ASP A 31 8.89 -7.34 0.60
CA ASP A 31 7.70 -8.12 0.28
C ASP A 31 7.07 -7.65 -1.04
N ILE A 32 6.92 -6.34 -1.22
CA ILE A 32 6.39 -5.78 -2.46
C ILE A 32 7.25 -6.19 -3.65
N ARG A 33 8.58 -6.14 -3.50
CA ARG A 33 9.49 -6.53 -4.58
C ARG A 33 9.26 -7.96 -5.04
N ARG A 34 8.95 -8.86 -4.12
CA ARG A 34 8.63 -10.26 -4.47
C ARG A 34 7.31 -10.41 -5.20
N GLU A 35 6.39 -9.47 -4.97
CA GLU A 35 5.05 -9.52 -5.56
C GLU A 35 4.98 -8.93 -6.96
N ILE A 36 5.73 -7.87 -7.22
CA ILE A 36 5.65 -7.16 -8.50
C ILE A 36 6.40 -7.91 -9.60
N SER A 37 5.93 -7.76 -10.83
CA SER A 37 6.55 -8.42 -11.99
C SER A 37 7.41 -7.50 -12.83
N GLY A 38 7.63 -6.28 -12.40
CA GLY A 38 8.44 -5.31 -13.12
C GLY A 38 8.71 -4.13 -12.23
N GLU A 39 8.11 -3.00 -12.53
CA GLU A 39 8.28 -1.79 -11.75
C GLU A 39 7.02 -1.44 -10.98
N LEU A 40 7.19 -0.72 -9.90
CA LEU A 40 6.12 -0.22 -9.06
C LEU A 40 5.72 1.16 -9.58
N LEU A 41 4.42 1.36 -9.84
CA LEU A 41 3.90 2.66 -10.20
C LEU A 41 3.66 3.45 -8.91
N ILE A 42 4.03 4.71 -8.90
CA ILE A 42 3.91 5.55 -7.70
C ILE A 42 3.56 6.98 -8.07
N ASP A 43 2.99 7.72 -7.12
CA ASP A 43 2.88 9.16 -7.22
C ASP A 43 4.21 9.80 -6.80
N PRO A 44 4.48 11.06 -7.20
CA PRO A 44 5.73 11.73 -6.81
C PRO A 44 5.99 11.76 -5.31
N PHE A 45 4.94 11.78 -4.49
CA PHE A 45 5.05 11.75 -3.04
C PHE A 45 5.87 10.56 -2.54
N SER A 46 5.78 9.42 -3.22
CA SER A 46 6.43 8.18 -2.79
C SER A 46 7.83 7.98 -3.37
N GLU A 47 8.29 8.89 -4.23
CA GLU A 47 9.54 8.68 -4.95
C GLU A 47 10.75 8.53 -4.05
N SER A 48 10.90 9.38 -3.04
CA SER A 48 12.07 9.33 -2.15
C SER A 48 12.11 8.01 -1.37
N LEU A 49 10.94 7.50 -0.98
CA LEU A 49 10.85 6.23 -0.27
C LEU A 49 11.26 5.05 -1.16
N CYS A 50 10.77 5.03 -2.39
CA CYS A 50 11.09 3.97 -3.33
C CYS A 50 12.56 4.00 -3.77
N ARG A 51 13.11 5.20 -3.93
CA ARG A 51 14.53 5.37 -4.24
C ARG A 51 15.40 4.83 -3.10
N ARG A 52 15.03 5.14 -1.85
CA ARG A 52 15.75 4.63 -0.67
C ARG A 52 15.66 3.11 -0.57
N ALA A 53 14.50 2.55 -0.90
CA ALA A 53 14.29 1.10 -0.87
C ALA A 53 14.92 0.38 -2.05
N GLU A 54 15.43 1.13 -3.04
CA GLU A 54 16.05 0.56 -4.25
C GLU A 54 15.11 -0.36 -5.02
N ILE A 55 13.81 -0.07 -5.00
CA ILE A 55 12.83 -0.81 -5.77
C ILE A 55 12.64 -0.14 -7.13
N PRO A 56 12.54 -0.90 -8.23
CA PRO A 56 12.26 -0.32 -9.53
C PRO A 56 10.90 0.39 -9.51
N TYR A 57 10.86 1.64 -9.97
CA TYR A 57 9.61 2.40 -9.95
C TYR A 57 9.47 3.27 -11.19
N ARG A 58 8.24 3.69 -11.44
CA ARG A 58 7.92 4.67 -12.47
C ARG A 58 6.86 5.62 -11.91
N LEU A 59 7.06 6.91 -12.14
CA LEU A 59 6.10 7.92 -11.73
C LEU A 59 4.84 7.81 -12.60
N LEU A 60 3.69 7.80 -11.94
CA LEU A 60 2.41 7.79 -12.61
C LEU A 60 1.91 9.22 -12.78
N GLU A 61 1.49 9.55 -14.00
CA GLU A 61 0.81 10.80 -14.28
C GLU A 61 -0.64 10.48 -14.63
N GLY A 62 -1.58 11.17 -13.97
CA GLY A 62 -2.99 10.98 -14.22
C GLY A 62 -3.62 9.83 -13.45
N PRO A 63 -4.71 9.24 -13.97
CA PRO A 63 -5.47 8.23 -13.25
C PRO A 63 -4.73 6.90 -13.16
N LEU A 64 -5.20 6.03 -12.26
CA LEU A 64 -4.67 4.68 -12.14
C LEU A 64 -4.91 3.91 -13.44
N PRO A 65 -3.93 3.12 -13.90
CA PRO A 65 -4.10 2.32 -15.10
C PRO A 65 -4.95 1.09 -14.85
N GLU A 66 -5.34 0.40 -15.92
CA GLU A 66 -6.08 -0.86 -15.81
C GLU A 66 -5.21 -2.02 -15.36
N ASN A 67 -3.90 -1.92 -15.58
CA ASN A 67 -2.94 -2.97 -15.27
C ASN A 67 -1.73 -2.39 -14.58
N GLY A 68 -1.10 -3.18 -13.73
CA GLY A 68 0.15 -2.82 -13.08
C GLY A 68 0.11 -2.95 -11.57
N ASP A 69 1.19 -2.54 -10.96
CA ASP A 69 1.36 -2.56 -9.51
C ASP A 69 1.54 -1.14 -9.02
N PHE A 70 0.63 -0.65 -8.20
CA PHE A 70 0.64 0.73 -7.71
C PHE A 70 0.77 0.78 -6.19
N PHE A 71 1.71 1.59 -5.69
CA PHE A 71 1.86 1.86 -4.27
C PHE A 71 1.12 3.14 -3.91
N LEU A 72 0.08 3.00 -3.09
CA LEU A 72 -0.82 4.10 -2.74
C LEU A 72 -0.42 4.68 -1.39
N GLU A 73 -0.07 5.97 -1.36
CA GLU A 73 0.21 6.68 -0.11
C GLU A 73 -0.62 7.96 0.07
N SER A 74 -0.63 8.80 -0.94
CA SER A 74 -1.25 10.13 -0.85
C SER A 74 -2.48 10.32 -1.73
N ARG A 75 -2.73 9.37 -2.60
CA ARG A 75 -3.88 9.42 -3.50
C ARG A 75 -5.14 9.00 -2.74
N ASP A 76 -6.31 9.47 -3.20
CA ASP A 76 -7.58 9.11 -2.60
C ASP A 76 -7.74 7.58 -2.57
N PRO A 77 -7.89 6.98 -1.37
CA PRO A 77 -8.02 5.52 -1.25
C PRO A 77 -9.21 4.93 -2.00
N MET A 78 -10.24 5.74 -2.28
CA MET A 78 -11.41 5.28 -3.04
C MET A 78 -11.03 4.84 -4.46
N GLU A 79 -9.92 5.36 -5.00
CA GLU A 79 -9.46 4.95 -6.33
C GLU A 79 -9.02 3.49 -6.36
N ALA A 80 -8.68 2.91 -5.21
CA ALA A 80 -8.32 1.50 -5.13
C ALA A 80 -9.49 0.56 -5.44
N ALA A 81 -10.72 1.07 -5.49
CA ALA A 81 -11.89 0.27 -5.86
C ALA A 81 -11.75 -0.31 -7.27
N ALA A 82 -10.93 0.29 -8.14
CA ALA A 82 -10.69 -0.21 -9.48
C ALA A 82 -9.75 -1.41 -9.53
N ALA A 83 -9.07 -1.72 -8.43
CA ALA A 83 -8.10 -2.80 -8.41
C ALA A 83 -8.76 -4.19 -8.39
N GLN A 84 -8.03 -5.18 -8.86
CA GLN A 84 -8.41 -6.58 -8.71
C GLN A 84 -7.88 -7.17 -7.41
N ARG A 85 -6.80 -6.60 -6.89
CA ARG A 85 -6.14 -7.09 -5.69
C ARG A 85 -5.59 -5.90 -4.90
N ILE A 86 -5.80 -5.92 -3.59
CA ILE A 86 -5.27 -4.90 -2.69
C ILE A 86 -4.49 -5.62 -1.59
N VAL A 87 -3.23 -5.24 -1.43
CA VAL A 87 -2.37 -5.76 -0.39
C VAL A 87 -2.17 -4.67 0.66
N ILE A 88 -2.62 -4.94 1.87
CA ILE A 88 -2.54 -4.00 3.00
C ILE A 88 -1.48 -4.49 3.97
N TYR A 89 -0.54 -3.59 4.30
CA TYR A 89 0.47 -3.82 5.33
C TYR A 89 0.09 -2.99 6.54
N ARG A 90 -0.21 -3.65 7.67
CA ARG A 90 -0.56 -2.95 8.91
C ARG A 90 0.63 -2.92 9.84
N TRP A 91 0.88 -1.74 10.40
CA TRP A 91 2.05 -1.51 11.24
C TRP A 91 2.04 -2.25 12.58
N GLY A 92 0.87 -2.70 13.05
CA GLY A 92 0.73 -3.24 14.40
C GLY A 92 0.77 -2.14 15.46
N ARG A 93 0.50 -0.90 15.06
CA ARG A 93 0.51 0.28 15.91
C ARG A 93 -0.55 1.26 15.44
N VAL A 94 -0.87 2.22 16.31
CA VAL A 94 -1.72 3.36 15.99
C VAL A 94 -0.84 4.61 16.03
N TYR A 95 -0.90 5.40 14.99
CA TYR A 95 -0.19 6.67 14.87
C TYR A 95 -1.18 7.82 14.74
N PRO A 96 -0.77 9.06 15.04
CA PRO A 96 -1.61 10.22 14.67
C PRO A 96 -1.90 10.20 13.18
N ALA A 97 -3.13 10.53 12.81
CA ALA A 97 -3.54 10.54 11.40
C ALA A 97 -4.60 11.60 11.14
N ASP A 98 -4.55 12.19 9.96
CA ASP A 98 -5.58 13.09 9.44
C ASP A 98 -5.96 12.74 8.00
N PHE A 99 -5.41 11.65 7.47
CA PHE A 99 -5.76 11.09 6.17
C PHE A 99 -5.90 9.58 6.34
N TRP A 100 -7.06 9.05 5.97
CA TRP A 100 -7.50 7.71 6.34
C TRP A 100 -7.90 6.87 5.15
N TRP A 101 -7.79 5.56 5.29
CA TRP A 101 -8.36 4.60 4.37
C TRP A 101 -9.88 4.66 4.49
N THR A 102 -10.56 4.99 3.39
CA THR A 102 -12.02 5.22 3.39
C THR A 102 -12.79 4.19 2.58
N LEU A 103 -12.12 3.37 1.79
CA LEU A 103 -12.79 2.37 0.98
C LEU A 103 -13.28 1.21 1.85
N ASP A 104 -14.59 0.97 1.81
CA ASP A 104 -15.18 -0.21 2.44
C ASP A 104 -14.93 -1.40 1.51
N LEU A 105 -13.95 -2.23 1.87
CA LEU A 105 -13.52 -3.34 1.03
C LEU A 105 -14.64 -4.33 0.76
N GLN A 106 -15.41 -4.69 1.77
CA GLN A 106 -16.52 -5.63 1.63
C GLN A 106 -17.60 -5.08 0.69
N ALA A 107 -18.00 -3.83 0.90
CA ALA A 107 -19.00 -3.19 0.06
C ALA A 107 -18.53 -3.06 -1.39
N ALA A 108 -17.21 -2.92 -1.61
CA ALA A 108 -16.63 -2.84 -2.94
C ALA A 108 -16.45 -4.22 -3.60
N GLY A 109 -16.80 -5.29 -2.92
CA GLY A 109 -16.74 -6.65 -3.46
C GLY A 109 -15.44 -7.39 -3.23
N PHE A 110 -14.58 -6.85 -2.36
CA PHE A 110 -13.32 -7.53 -2.01
C PHE A 110 -13.53 -8.49 -0.85
N ARG A 111 -12.76 -9.59 -0.86
CA ARG A 111 -12.73 -10.56 0.23
C ARG A 111 -11.31 -10.77 0.69
N LEU A 112 -11.12 -10.99 1.98
CA LEU A 112 -9.82 -11.35 2.51
C LEU A 112 -9.44 -12.72 1.97
N ALA A 113 -8.42 -12.77 1.12
CA ALA A 113 -7.96 -14.00 0.49
C ALA A 113 -6.80 -14.62 1.24
N GLU A 114 -5.98 -13.80 1.91
CA GLU A 114 -4.75 -14.26 2.54
C GLU A 114 -4.38 -13.30 3.67
N ARG A 115 -3.88 -13.85 4.76
CA ARG A 115 -3.37 -13.05 5.87
C ARG A 115 -2.12 -13.72 6.41
N SER A 116 -1.08 -12.93 6.60
CA SER A 116 0.19 -13.42 7.14
C SER A 116 0.84 -12.33 7.97
N GLU A 117 1.85 -12.69 8.73
CA GLU A 117 2.61 -11.76 9.54
C GLU A 117 4.10 -12.01 9.34
N PHE A 118 4.89 -10.96 9.44
CA PHE A 118 6.34 -11.09 9.37
C PHE A 118 6.99 -10.02 10.25
N PRO A 119 8.21 -10.29 10.76
CA PRO A 119 8.91 -9.26 11.56
C PRO A 119 9.38 -8.13 10.66
N GLY A 120 9.15 -6.89 11.10
CA GLY A 120 9.63 -5.71 10.41
C GLY A 120 11.06 -5.37 10.79
N SER A 121 11.63 -4.37 10.11
CA SER A 121 12.93 -3.80 10.48
C SER A 121 12.79 -2.69 11.53
N SER A 122 11.71 -1.91 11.47
CA SER A 122 11.40 -0.84 12.43
C SER A 122 10.14 -1.13 13.23
N HIS A 123 9.46 -2.23 12.96
CA HIS A 123 8.25 -2.65 13.65
C HIS A 123 8.43 -4.09 14.09
N GLU A 124 7.90 -4.40 15.26
CA GLU A 124 8.02 -5.75 15.79
C GLU A 124 7.37 -6.77 14.87
N ARG A 125 6.19 -6.44 14.36
CA ARG A 125 5.41 -7.34 13.52
C ARG A 125 4.55 -6.54 12.54
N ILE A 126 4.59 -6.94 11.28
CA ILE A 126 3.77 -6.35 10.23
C ILE A 126 2.76 -7.41 9.79
N CYS A 127 1.48 -7.03 9.76
CA CYS A 127 0.41 -7.90 9.29
C CYS A 127 0.15 -7.58 7.82
N ARG A 128 0.24 -8.60 6.97
CA ARG A 128 -0.03 -8.50 5.54
C ARG A 128 -1.39 -9.12 5.24
N GLU A 129 -2.28 -8.34 4.68
CA GLU A 129 -3.62 -8.79 4.29
C GLU A 129 -3.79 -8.63 2.80
N VAL A 130 -4.24 -9.67 2.12
CA VAL A 130 -4.50 -9.63 0.69
C VAL A 130 -6.00 -9.72 0.46
N TYR A 131 -6.54 -8.72 -0.20
CA TYR A 131 -7.94 -8.66 -0.58
C TYR A 131 -8.07 -8.84 -2.08
N ALA A 132 -9.00 -9.66 -2.51
CA ALA A 132 -9.23 -9.95 -3.92
C ALA A 132 -10.73 -10.01 -4.21
N ARG A 133 -11.07 -9.88 -5.47
CA ARG A 133 -12.43 -10.03 -5.96
C ARG A 133 -12.66 -11.38 -6.55
#